data_cb8fa44cf39b8f32b406dd9d32f6cad4
#
_entry.id   cb8fa44cf39b8f32b406dd9d32f6cad4
#
_cell.length_a   1.000
_cell.length_b   1.000
_cell.length_c   1.000
_cell.angle_alpha   90.00
_cell.angle_beta   90.00
_cell.angle_gamma   90.00
#
_symmetry.space_group_name_H-M   'P 1'
#
loop_
_entity.id
_entity.type
_entity.pdbx_description
1 polymer ?
#
loop_
_entity_poly.entity_id
_entity_poly.type
_entity_poly.pdbx_seq_one_letter_code
_entity_poly.pdbx_strand_id
1 'polypeptide(L)'
;MKKTLITIIVVVAVAFLTAHAFDDKMPGPNATEFWTYISETSPYTEWKSWDDFSGMQPGNSPHGAFVKVYVNDILHKAEYTPVPFDSIIVKEAFNSDKKMTALTVMYKIKDYNPEGGNWYWVRFSTEGKGGPEGKVAMCIGCHKPKANNDYIFVHQIK
;
A
#
# COMPACT_ATOMS: atom_id res chain seq x y z
N MET A 1 41.44 62.31 -17.51
CA MET A 1 41.09 60.93 -17.78
C MET A 1 40.33 60.38 -16.57
N LYS A 2 38.99 60.30 -16.64
CA LYS A 2 38.14 59.77 -15.53
C LYS A 2 37.94 58.29 -15.77
N LYS A 3 38.41 57.45 -14.82
CA LYS A 3 38.21 55.99 -14.82
C LYS A 3 36.83 55.69 -14.17
N THR A 4 35.88 55.23 -14.95
CA THR A 4 34.57 54.78 -14.48
C THR A 4 34.71 53.35 -13.98
N LEU A 5 34.48 53.14 -12.69
CA LEU A 5 34.48 51.84 -12.08
C LEU A 5 33.06 51.24 -12.24
N ILE A 6 32.94 50.19 -13.01
CA ILE A 6 31.67 49.42 -13.18
C ILE A 6 31.65 48.37 -12.09
N THR A 7 30.75 48.53 -11.12
CA THR A 7 30.51 47.54 -10.07
C THR A 7 29.46 46.54 -10.62
N ILE A 8 29.90 45.29 -10.84
CA ILE A 8 29.01 44.20 -11.23
C ILE A 8 28.43 43.61 -9.94
N ILE A 9 27.12 43.80 -9.75
CA ILE A 9 26.38 43.17 -8.66
C ILE A 9 25.95 41.79 -9.17
N VAL A 10 26.56 40.74 -8.61
CA VAL A 10 26.13 39.35 -8.83
C VAL A 10 24.99 39.04 -7.85
N VAL A 11 23.78 38.96 -8.35
CA VAL A 11 22.63 38.50 -7.57
C VAL A 11 22.63 36.98 -7.58
N VAL A 12 23.05 36.37 -6.48
CA VAL A 12 22.93 34.92 -6.27
C VAL A 12 21.50 34.64 -5.82
N ALA A 13 20.67 34.14 -6.73
CA ALA A 13 19.36 33.62 -6.39
C ALA A 13 19.51 32.27 -5.67
N VAL A 14 19.39 32.28 -4.36
CA VAL A 14 19.29 31.05 -3.56
C VAL A 14 17.87 30.52 -3.70
N ALA A 15 17.69 29.51 -4.55
CA ALA A 15 16.44 28.77 -4.62
C ALA A 15 16.32 27.93 -3.32
N PHE A 16 15.44 28.35 -2.42
CA PHE A 16 15.02 27.53 -1.31
C PHE A 16 14.14 26.39 -1.86
N LEU A 17 14.73 25.20 -2.06
CA LEU A 17 13.97 23.99 -2.17
C LEU A 17 13.34 23.73 -0.78
N THR A 18 12.09 24.10 -0.63
CA THR A 18 11.28 23.62 0.49
C THR A 18 11.09 22.12 0.27
N ALA A 19 11.93 21.31 0.88
CA ALA A 19 11.62 19.90 1.07
C ALA A 19 10.34 19.85 1.92
N HIS A 20 9.21 19.53 1.27
CA HIS A 20 8.03 19.12 2.00
C HIS A 20 8.42 17.81 2.66
N ALA A 21 8.65 17.83 3.96
CA ALA A 21 8.66 16.62 4.77
C ALA A 21 7.24 16.03 4.63
N PHE A 22 7.09 14.99 3.82
CA PHE A 22 5.90 14.16 3.88
C PHE A 22 5.84 13.63 5.31
N ASP A 23 4.74 13.92 5.99
CA ASP A 23 4.43 13.33 7.29
C ASP A 23 4.23 11.83 7.01
N ASP A 24 5.24 11.01 7.31
CA ASP A 24 5.22 9.54 7.14
C ASP A 24 4.21 8.85 8.06
N LYS A 25 3.26 9.61 8.59
CA LYS A 25 2.23 9.09 9.46
C LYS A 25 1.32 8.14 8.66
N MET A 26 1.27 6.91 9.14
CA MET A 26 0.36 5.89 8.60
C MET A 26 -1.09 6.37 8.70
N PRO A 27 -1.91 6.17 7.64
CA PRO A 27 -3.30 6.61 7.62
C PRO A 27 -4.15 5.85 8.65
N GLY A 28 -5.26 6.45 9.05
CA GLY A 28 -6.28 5.76 9.83
C GLY A 28 -7.08 4.74 8.98
N PRO A 29 -8.03 4.03 9.61
CA PRO A 29 -8.90 3.06 8.91
C PRO A 29 -10.02 3.78 8.14
N ASN A 30 -9.65 4.55 7.13
CA ASN A 30 -10.54 5.32 6.27
C ASN A 30 -10.11 5.17 4.80
N ALA A 31 -11.01 4.74 3.92
CA ALA A 31 -10.69 4.44 2.54
C ALA A 31 -10.10 5.64 1.78
N THR A 32 -10.63 6.85 1.98
CA THR A 32 -10.16 8.04 1.25
C THR A 32 -8.73 8.40 1.63
N GLU A 33 -8.44 8.50 2.93
CA GLU A 33 -7.09 8.78 3.43
C GLU A 33 -6.11 7.68 3.02
N PHE A 34 -6.57 6.42 3.12
CA PHE A 34 -5.76 5.27 2.78
C PHE A 34 -5.45 5.22 1.27
N TRP A 35 -6.41 5.56 0.41
CA TRP A 35 -6.16 5.68 -1.02
C TRP A 35 -5.10 6.73 -1.34
N THR A 36 -5.20 7.93 -0.77
CA THR A 36 -4.18 8.98 -0.93
C THR A 36 -2.81 8.47 -0.49
N TYR A 37 -2.74 7.75 0.63
CA TYR A 37 -1.48 7.18 1.10
C TYR A 37 -0.86 6.21 0.09
N ILE A 38 -1.60 5.19 -0.36
CA ILE A 38 -1.05 4.14 -1.25
C ILE A 38 -0.91 4.57 -2.71
N SER A 39 -1.50 5.68 -3.13
CA SER A 39 -1.39 6.18 -4.51
C SER A 39 -0.45 7.37 -4.67
N GLU A 40 -0.26 8.18 -3.62
CA GLU A 40 0.46 9.45 -3.72
C GLU A 40 1.63 9.55 -2.72
N THR A 41 1.37 9.26 -1.44
CA THR A 41 2.39 9.40 -0.38
C THR A 41 3.44 8.29 -0.44
N SER A 42 2.98 7.06 -0.58
CA SER A 42 3.80 5.85 -0.72
C SER A 42 3.19 4.97 -1.81
N PRO A 43 3.42 5.27 -3.09
CA PRO A 43 2.79 4.58 -4.20
C PRO A 43 3.03 3.06 -4.16
N TYR A 44 1.96 2.28 -3.98
CA TYR A 44 2.06 0.83 -3.86
C TYR A 44 2.70 0.17 -5.10
N THR A 45 2.62 0.81 -6.25
CA THR A 45 3.23 0.32 -7.49
C THR A 45 4.76 0.31 -7.45
N GLU A 46 5.37 1.00 -6.50
CA GLU A 46 6.81 1.02 -6.24
C GLU A 46 7.22 -0.01 -5.18
N TRP A 47 6.24 -0.65 -4.52
CA TRP A 47 6.51 -1.65 -3.49
C TRP A 47 6.94 -2.98 -4.10
N LYS A 48 7.51 -3.84 -3.27
CA LYS A 48 7.95 -5.17 -3.66
C LYS A 48 6.82 -6.19 -3.64
N SER A 49 7.04 -7.28 -4.33
CA SER A 49 6.32 -8.55 -4.12
C SER A 49 7.25 -9.52 -3.40
N TRP A 50 6.71 -10.56 -2.80
CA TRP A 50 7.54 -11.70 -2.40
C TRP A 50 8.03 -12.47 -3.63
N ASP A 51 9.24 -13.04 -3.57
CA ASP A 51 9.87 -13.72 -4.70
C ASP A 51 9.05 -14.92 -5.18
N ASP A 52 8.42 -15.64 -4.24
CA ASP A 52 7.54 -16.80 -4.51
C ASP A 52 6.15 -16.40 -5.03
N PHE A 53 5.82 -15.10 -5.05
CA PHE A 53 4.55 -14.58 -5.56
C PHE A 53 4.73 -13.31 -6.39
N SER A 54 5.79 -13.23 -7.18
CA SER A 54 6.09 -12.07 -8.00
C SER A 54 5.34 -12.07 -9.34
N GLY A 55 5.10 -10.88 -9.87
CA GLY A 55 4.43 -10.68 -11.15
C GLY A 55 2.95 -11.04 -11.15
N MET A 56 2.41 -11.35 -12.34
CA MET A 56 1.00 -11.74 -12.50
C MET A 56 0.84 -13.24 -12.26
N GLN A 57 0.05 -13.60 -11.27
CA GLN A 57 -0.24 -14.97 -10.86
C GLN A 57 -1.70 -15.34 -11.14
N PRO A 58 -2.04 -16.62 -11.29
CA PRO A 58 -3.43 -17.06 -11.29
C PRO A 58 -4.16 -16.61 -10.04
N GLY A 59 -5.36 -16.07 -10.21
CA GLY A 59 -6.22 -15.63 -9.11
C GLY A 59 -7.36 -16.62 -8.86
N ASN A 60 -8.06 -16.41 -7.77
CA ASN A 60 -9.27 -17.14 -7.40
C ASN A 60 -10.36 -16.14 -7.01
N SER A 61 -11.63 -16.53 -7.24
CA SER A 61 -12.78 -15.74 -6.76
C SER A 61 -12.64 -15.44 -5.26
N PRO A 62 -12.92 -14.21 -4.83
CA PRO A 62 -13.47 -13.08 -5.57
C PRO A 62 -12.42 -12.13 -6.19
N HIS A 63 -11.14 -12.51 -6.23
CA HIS A 63 -10.03 -11.63 -6.62
C HIS A 63 -9.71 -11.63 -8.13
N GLY A 64 -10.58 -12.20 -8.97
CA GLY A 64 -10.41 -12.22 -10.42
C GLY A 64 -9.62 -13.43 -10.95
N ALA A 65 -9.46 -13.50 -12.27
CA ALA A 65 -8.77 -14.60 -12.94
C ALA A 65 -7.25 -14.55 -12.73
N PHE A 66 -6.70 -13.34 -12.60
CA PHE A 66 -5.29 -13.11 -12.29
C PHE A 66 -5.16 -12.04 -11.21
N VAL A 67 -4.02 -12.07 -10.51
CA VAL A 67 -3.68 -11.11 -9.47
C VAL A 67 -2.22 -10.68 -9.56
N LYS A 68 -1.92 -9.48 -9.07
CA LYS A 68 -0.58 -9.06 -8.67
C LYS A 68 -0.64 -8.63 -7.21
N VAL A 69 0.42 -8.87 -6.47
CA VAL A 69 0.49 -8.52 -5.05
C VAL A 69 1.70 -7.64 -4.79
N TYR A 70 1.47 -6.60 -4.01
CA TYR A 70 2.50 -5.69 -3.53
C TYR A 70 2.42 -5.60 -2.02
N VAL A 71 3.56 -5.51 -1.38
CA VAL A 71 3.67 -5.40 0.07
C VAL A 71 4.61 -4.27 0.44
N ASN A 72 4.25 -3.51 1.47
CA ASN A 72 5.15 -2.46 1.95
C ASN A 72 6.41 -3.07 2.59
N ASP A 73 7.42 -2.25 2.80
CA ASP A 73 8.72 -2.68 3.33
C ASP A 73 8.63 -3.33 4.71
N ILE A 74 7.66 -2.91 5.55
CA ILE A 74 7.42 -3.49 6.88
C ILE A 74 7.03 -4.96 6.74
N LEU A 75 6.05 -5.24 5.89
CA LEU A 75 5.58 -6.61 5.67
C LEU A 75 6.57 -7.45 4.88
N HIS A 76 7.24 -6.85 3.88
CA HIS A 76 8.23 -7.56 3.06
C HIS A 76 9.38 -8.13 3.91
N LYS A 77 9.75 -7.45 4.99
CA LYS A 77 10.82 -7.84 5.94
C LYS A 77 10.32 -8.71 7.09
N ALA A 78 9.01 -8.98 7.18
CA ALA A 78 8.46 -9.81 8.25
C ALA A 78 8.86 -11.28 8.09
N GLU A 79 9.48 -11.85 9.10
CA GLU A 79 9.92 -13.26 9.10
C GLU A 79 9.02 -14.16 9.93
N TYR A 80 8.21 -13.60 10.84
CA TYR A 80 7.40 -14.35 11.80
C TYR A 80 5.98 -13.83 11.90
N THR A 81 5.04 -14.69 12.26
CA THR A 81 3.67 -14.34 12.61
C THR A 81 3.53 -14.12 14.13
N PRO A 82 2.68 -13.19 14.58
CA PRO A 82 1.94 -12.22 13.76
C PRO A 82 2.87 -11.18 13.12
N VAL A 83 2.59 -10.81 11.86
CA VAL A 83 3.38 -9.76 11.19
C VAL A 83 3.26 -8.42 11.92
N PRO A 84 4.24 -7.50 11.80
CA PRO A 84 4.20 -6.21 12.47
C PRO A 84 2.95 -5.39 12.15
N PHE A 85 2.54 -4.51 13.07
CA PHE A 85 1.59 -3.45 12.74
C PHE A 85 2.16 -2.55 11.64
N ASP A 86 1.30 -1.85 10.94
CA ASP A 86 1.60 -1.07 9.74
C ASP A 86 1.99 -1.91 8.50
N SER A 87 1.89 -3.23 8.59
CA SER A 87 1.98 -4.11 7.43
C SER A 87 0.82 -3.88 6.46
N ILE A 88 1.13 -3.74 5.16
CA ILE A 88 0.13 -3.53 4.11
C ILE A 88 0.34 -4.53 2.97
N ILE A 89 -0.76 -5.11 2.50
CA ILE A 89 -0.83 -5.89 1.27
C ILE A 89 -1.81 -5.20 0.33
N VAL A 90 -1.38 -4.90 -0.89
CA VAL A 90 -2.23 -4.48 -2.00
C VAL A 90 -2.28 -5.59 -3.03
N LYS A 91 -3.49 -6.02 -3.39
CA LYS A 91 -3.73 -7.01 -4.43
C LYS A 91 -4.54 -6.40 -5.56
N GLU A 92 -3.93 -6.27 -6.71
CA GLU A 92 -4.61 -5.96 -7.97
C GLU A 92 -5.35 -7.19 -8.47
N ALA A 93 -6.62 -7.04 -8.84
CA ALA A 93 -7.46 -8.07 -9.42
C ALA A 93 -7.62 -7.83 -10.93
N PHE A 94 -7.45 -8.88 -11.72
CA PHE A 94 -7.57 -8.80 -13.17
C PHE A 94 -8.60 -9.83 -13.67
N ASN A 95 -9.33 -9.47 -14.74
CA ASN A 95 -10.19 -10.41 -15.46
C ASN A 95 -9.37 -11.33 -16.39
N SER A 96 -10.07 -12.20 -17.15
CA SER A 96 -9.46 -13.11 -18.14
C SER A 96 -8.70 -12.39 -19.25
N ASP A 97 -9.08 -11.17 -19.60
CA ASP A 97 -8.42 -10.33 -20.58
C ASP A 97 -7.24 -9.54 -20.01
N LYS A 98 -6.86 -9.83 -18.78
CA LYS A 98 -5.77 -9.15 -18.05
C LYS A 98 -6.02 -7.65 -17.85
N LYS A 99 -7.28 -7.21 -17.83
CA LYS A 99 -7.65 -5.85 -17.44
C LYS A 99 -7.87 -5.80 -15.94
N MET A 100 -7.27 -4.82 -15.27
CA MET A 100 -7.49 -4.58 -13.85
C MET A 100 -8.96 -4.20 -13.60
N THR A 101 -9.56 -4.79 -12.58
CA THR A 101 -10.98 -4.62 -12.24
C THR A 101 -11.19 -4.07 -10.85
N ALA A 102 -10.22 -4.24 -9.96
CA ALA A 102 -10.28 -3.75 -8.59
C ALA A 102 -8.92 -3.87 -7.89
N LEU A 103 -8.82 -3.20 -6.76
CA LEU A 103 -7.78 -3.46 -5.76
C LEU A 103 -8.46 -3.95 -4.48
N THR A 104 -7.82 -4.89 -3.80
CA THR A 104 -8.19 -5.27 -2.42
C THR A 104 -6.97 -5.09 -1.54
N VAL A 105 -7.19 -4.51 -0.37
CA VAL A 105 -6.11 -4.15 0.55
C VAL A 105 -6.38 -4.72 1.93
N MET A 106 -5.32 -5.20 2.56
CA MET A 106 -5.25 -5.52 3.98
C MET A 106 -4.23 -4.59 4.63
N TYR A 107 -4.62 -3.90 5.68
CA TYR A 107 -3.75 -3.03 6.47
C TYR A 107 -3.86 -3.40 7.95
N LYS A 108 -2.73 -3.72 8.58
CA LYS A 108 -2.67 -4.19 9.96
C LYS A 108 -2.53 -3.03 10.93
N ILE A 109 -3.60 -2.75 11.67
CA ILE A 109 -3.69 -1.61 12.59
C ILE A 109 -3.75 -2.11 14.03
N LYS A 110 -2.89 -1.57 14.89
CA LYS A 110 -2.84 -1.95 16.30
C LYS A 110 -4.20 -1.78 16.98
N ASP A 111 -4.64 -2.82 17.69
CA ASP A 111 -5.87 -2.87 18.49
C ASP A 111 -7.17 -2.61 17.71
N TYR A 112 -7.12 -2.63 16.37
CA TYR A 112 -8.27 -2.33 15.52
C TYR A 112 -9.32 -3.46 15.49
N ASN A 113 -8.89 -4.70 15.30
CA ASN A 113 -9.77 -5.86 15.15
C ASN A 113 -9.07 -7.14 15.64
N PRO A 114 -8.86 -7.31 16.95
CA PRO A 114 -8.10 -8.44 17.51
C PRO A 114 -8.62 -9.80 17.05
N GLU A 115 -9.95 -9.99 16.95
CA GLU A 115 -10.58 -11.23 16.52
C GLU A 115 -10.37 -11.54 15.03
N GLY A 116 -10.03 -10.53 14.23
CA GLY A 116 -9.73 -10.63 12.79
C GLY A 116 -8.26 -10.33 12.48
N GLY A 117 -7.33 -10.59 13.41
CA GLY A 117 -5.90 -10.39 13.22
C GLY A 117 -5.48 -8.93 13.14
N ASN A 118 -6.29 -8.01 13.64
CA ASN A 118 -6.06 -6.56 13.57
C ASN A 118 -6.00 -5.99 12.14
N TRP A 119 -6.57 -6.72 11.18
CA TRP A 119 -6.63 -6.28 9.80
C TRP A 119 -7.83 -5.36 9.53
N TYR A 120 -7.54 -4.18 8.94
CA TYR A 120 -8.48 -3.34 8.21
C TYR A 120 -8.50 -3.81 6.76
N TRP A 121 -9.69 -3.98 6.21
CA TRP A 121 -9.93 -4.46 4.86
C TRP A 121 -10.56 -3.37 4.04
N VAL A 122 -10.14 -3.20 2.79
CA VAL A 122 -10.82 -2.29 1.87
C VAL A 122 -10.70 -2.78 0.43
N ARG A 123 -11.76 -2.54 -0.35
CA ARG A 123 -11.76 -2.75 -1.78
C ARG A 123 -11.90 -1.40 -2.48
N PHE A 124 -11.06 -1.16 -3.49
CA PHE A 124 -11.15 0.02 -4.35
C PHE A 124 -11.55 -0.37 -5.78
N SER A 125 -12.24 0.54 -6.49
CA SER A 125 -12.30 0.52 -7.96
C SER A 125 -10.93 0.83 -8.55
N THR A 126 -10.80 0.72 -9.86
CA THR A 126 -9.58 1.10 -10.59
C THR A 126 -9.26 2.59 -10.53
N GLU A 127 -10.26 3.42 -10.23
CA GLU A 127 -10.17 4.87 -10.07
C GLU A 127 -9.98 5.29 -8.59
N GLY A 128 -9.79 4.32 -7.68
CA GLY A 128 -9.57 4.61 -6.27
C GLY A 128 -10.83 4.88 -5.44
N LYS A 129 -12.02 4.65 -6.00
CA LYS A 129 -13.24 4.79 -5.22
C LYS A 129 -13.36 3.63 -4.24
N GLY A 130 -13.42 3.95 -2.95
CA GLY A 130 -13.64 2.98 -1.87
C GLY A 130 -14.99 2.25 -2.00
N GLY A 131 -14.97 0.96 -1.71
CA GLY A 131 -16.14 0.08 -1.61
C GLY A 131 -16.31 -0.45 -0.18
N PRO A 132 -16.61 -1.74 0.01
CA PRO A 132 -16.62 -2.33 1.35
C PRO A 132 -15.29 -2.11 2.07
N GLU A 133 -15.35 -1.55 3.28
CA GLU A 133 -14.18 -1.26 4.09
C GLU A 133 -14.40 -1.57 5.58
N GLY A 134 -13.34 -1.68 6.32
CA GLY A 134 -13.36 -1.89 7.77
C GLY A 134 -13.21 -3.37 8.17
N LYS A 135 -14.02 -3.81 9.12
CA LYS A 135 -14.08 -5.20 9.60
C LYS A 135 -15.01 -6.02 8.69
N VAL A 136 -14.69 -6.11 7.40
CA VAL A 136 -15.53 -6.73 6.39
C VAL A 136 -15.67 -8.22 6.63
N ALA A 137 -16.84 -8.66 7.11
CA ALA A 137 -17.10 -10.04 7.53
C ALA A 137 -16.80 -11.08 6.43
N MET A 138 -17.10 -10.75 5.17
CA MET A 138 -16.82 -11.63 4.02
C MET A 138 -15.31 -11.83 3.82
N CYS A 139 -14.50 -10.77 3.90
CA CYS A 139 -13.05 -10.85 3.78
C CYS A 139 -12.47 -11.69 4.92
N ILE A 140 -12.84 -11.36 6.16
CA ILE A 140 -12.39 -12.05 7.37
C ILE A 140 -12.76 -13.54 7.30
N GLY A 141 -14.01 -13.87 6.95
CA GLY A 141 -14.49 -15.25 6.86
C GLY A 141 -13.72 -16.08 5.85
N CYS A 142 -13.48 -15.55 4.64
CA CYS A 142 -12.68 -16.22 3.61
C CYS A 142 -11.20 -16.38 4.00
N HIS A 143 -10.63 -15.42 4.70
CA HIS A 143 -9.21 -15.44 5.11
C HIS A 143 -8.95 -16.16 6.44
N LYS A 144 -9.98 -16.40 7.27
CA LYS A 144 -9.88 -17.06 8.58
C LYS A 144 -9.16 -18.42 8.57
N PRO A 145 -9.30 -19.29 7.54
CA PRO A 145 -8.54 -20.56 7.47
C PRO A 145 -7.01 -20.37 7.46
N LYS A 146 -6.54 -19.15 7.19
CA LYS A 146 -5.11 -18.77 7.22
C LYS A 146 -4.73 -17.91 8.44
N ALA A 147 -5.53 -17.95 9.51
CA ALA A 147 -5.26 -17.17 10.73
C ALA A 147 -3.89 -17.50 11.37
N ASN A 148 -3.43 -18.74 11.24
CA ASN A 148 -2.10 -19.18 11.68
C ASN A 148 -0.95 -18.59 10.83
N ASN A 149 -1.26 -18.09 9.62
CA ASN A 149 -0.36 -17.33 8.74
C ASN A 149 -0.78 -15.85 8.66
N ASP A 150 -1.34 -15.34 9.74
CA ASP A 150 -1.83 -13.96 9.86
C ASP A 150 -2.79 -13.55 8.74
N TYR A 151 -3.70 -14.45 8.33
CA TYR A 151 -4.70 -14.28 7.26
C TYR A 151 -4.10 -14.14 5.85
N ILE A 152 -2.79 -14.39 5.66
CA ILE A 152 -2.09 -14.24 4.37
C ILE A 152 -2.13 -15.57 3.60
N PHE A 153 -2.60 -15.55 2.33
CA PHE A 153 -2.68 -16.74 1.48
C PHE A 153 -1.48 -16.91 0.55
N VAL A 154 -0.93 -15.81 0.07
CA VAL A 154 -0.04 -15.78 -1.10
C VAL A 154 1.43 -16.00 -0.78
N HIS A 155 1.76 -15.99 0.49
CA HIS A 155 3.12 -16.22 0.99
C HIS A 155 3.05 -16.85 2.38
N GLN A 156 3.97 -17.76 2.68
CA GLN A 156 4.06 -18.39 4.00
C GLN A 156 5.08 -17.62 4.85
N ILE A 157 4.60 -16.95 5.89
CA ILE A 157 5.45 -16.38 6.94
C ILE A 157 5.86 -17.51 7.89
N LYS A 158 7.03 -17.48 8.45
CA LYS A 158 7.54 -18.50 9.39
C LYS A 158 6.81 -18.46 10.74
#